data_6c193d34edf73e5940e7b515b99f64a6
#
_entry.id   6c193d34edf73e5940e7b515b99f64a6
#
_cell.length_a   1.000
_cell.length_b   1.000
_cell.length_c   1.000
_cell.angle_alpha   90.00
_cell.angle_beta   90.00
_cell.angle_gamma   90.00
#
_symmetry.space_group_name_H-M   'P 1'
#
loop_
_entity.id
_entity.type
_entity.pdbx_description
1 polymer ?
#
loop_
_entity_poly.entity_id
_entity_poly.type
_entity_poly.pdbx_seq_one_letter_code
_entity_poly.pdbx_strand_id
1 'polypeptide(L)'
;MIAVILLIAFLIAGCEDKSVKTDHIIRIGVVTYTQDDPFINAMTDQLKENLKKMETDHMKIITTVKNGDDNQQDQNEIVEEMIDAGCDVLCVNLVDRTAPSRIIRMAKQEDIPVLFFNREPVREDLMQWEKLYYIGCDAEQSGIMQGEIVADYIKNHPEVDKNQDGKIQYILLEGEAGHQDAISRTDYSVKTLLEQGINLEKLSYQFADWNRGQAENRMSRLIEQYGEKIELVISNNDEMALGAVAVSYTHLRA
;
A
#
# COMPACT_ATOMS: atom_id res chain seq x y z
N MET A 1 -62.96 36.77 37.22
CA MET A 1 -62.83 36.27 35.84
C MET A 1 -61.59 36.77 35.11
N ILE A 2 -60.73 37.59 35.67
CA ILE A 2 -59.52 38.13 35.01
C ILE A 2 -58.25 37.34 35.42
N ALA A 3 -58.26 36.61 36.52
CA ALA A 3 -57.07 35.86 37.01
C ALA A 3 -56.83 34.49 36.31
N VAL A 4 -57.82 33.95 35.58
CA VAL A 4 -57.72 32.66 34.88
C VAL A 4 -57.14 32.79 33.46
N ILE A 5 -57.23 33.99 32.87
CA ILE A 5 -56.77 34.25 31.51
C ILE A 5 -55.24 34.49 31.46
N LEU A 6 -54.62 34.93 32.57
CA LEU A 6 -53.16 35.15 32.65
C LEU A 6 -52.36 33.88 32.90
N LEU A 7 -52.98 32.76 33.27
CA LEU A 7 -52.27 31.49 33.50
C LEU A 7 -52.16 30.62 32.24
N ILE A 8 -52.93 30.92 31.18
CA ILE A 8 -52.89 30.18 29.92
C ILE A 8 -51.89 30.78 28.92
N ALA A 9 -51.51 32.07 29.12
CA ALA A 9 -50.53 32.71 28.23
C ALA A 9 -49.06 32.33 28.51
N PHE A 10 -48.76 31.63 29.62
CA PHE A 10 -47.40 31.22 30.00
C PHE A 10 -47.02 29.77 29.58
N LEU A 11 -47.95 29.04 28.97
CA LEU A 11 -47.72 27.64 28.54
C LEU A 11 -47.42 27.44 27.04
N ILE A 12 -47.32 28.58 26.29
CA ILE A 12 -47.05 28.49 24.82
C ILE A 12 -45.63 29.00 24.46
N ALA A 13 -44.81 29.42 25.45
CA ALA A 13 -43.45 29.87 25.21
C ALA A 13 -42.47 28.76 25.65
N GLY A 14 -42.33 27.70 24.87
CA GLY A 14 -41.38 26.64 25.27
C GLY A 14 -41.33 25.40 24.40
N CYS A 15 -41.65 25.51 23.14
CA CYS A 15 -41.14 24.55 22.13
C CYS A 15 -40.19 25.30 21.21
N GLU A 16 -38.99 25.60 21.70
CA GLU A 16 -37.87 25.63 20.77
C GLU A 16 -37.74 24.20 20.20
N ASP A 17 -38.16 24.09 18.98
CA ASP A 17 -37.89 22.95 18.12
C ASP A 17 -36.34 22.89 18.00
N LYS A 18 -35.69 22.24 18.97
CA LYS A 18 -34.33 21.74 18.77
C LYS A 18 -34.48 20.77 17.64
N SER A 19 -34.33 21.24 16.40
CA SER A 19 -34.04 20.39 15.27
C SER A 19 -32.90 19.49 15.75
N VAL A 20 -33.21 18.23 15.96
CA VAL A 20 -32.22 17.19 16.23
C VAL A 20 -31.34 17.21 14.96
N LYS A 21 -30.18 17.86 15.08
CA LYS A 21 -29.16 17.79 14.03
C LYS A 21 -28.83 16.31 13.94
N THR A 22 -29.34 15.63 12.95
CA THR A 22 -28.97 14.26 12.63
C THR A 22 -27.55 14.32 12.13
N ASP A 23 -26.59 13.95 12.98
CA ASP A 23 -25.20 13.79 12.58
C ASP A 23 -25.17 12.73 11.47
N HIS A 24 -24.68 13.12 10.31
CA HIS A 24 -24.45 12.18 9.22
C HIS A 24 -23.22 11.35 9.58
N ILE A 25 -23.41 10.05 9.72
CA ILE A 25 -22.30 9.10 10.01
C ILE A 25 -21.96 8.38 8.73
N ILE A 26 -20.69 8.46 8.34
CA ILE A 26 -20.11 7.70 7.22
C ILE A 26 -19.25 6.59 7.83
N ARG A 27 -19.51 5.34 7.45
CA ARG A 27 -18.77 4.16 7.87
C ARG A 27 -17.87 3.68 6.74
N ILE A 28 -16.58 3.69 6.97
CA ILE A 28 -15.57 3.24 5.99
C ILE A 28 -14.92 1.96 6.50
N GLY A 29 -15.08 0.90 5.72
CA GLY A 29 -14.38 -0.37 5.94
C GLY A 29 -13.06 -0.37 5.18
N VAL A 30 -11.95 -0.63 5.87
CA VAL A 30 -10.62 -0.78 5.26
C VAL A 30 -10.14 -2.21 5.49
N VAL A 31 -9.83 -2.93 4.42
CA VAL A 31 -9.32 -4.31 4.49
C VAL A 31 -7.95 -4.35 3.83
N THR A 32 -6.92 -4.67 4.61
CA THR A 32 -5.55 -4.84 4.14
C THR A 32 -5.27 -6.31 3.82
N TYR A 33 -4.23 -6.59 3.02
CA TYR A 33 -3.86 -7.96 2.70
C TYR A 33 -3.15 -8.65 3.87
N THR A 34 -2.33 -7.91 4.63
CA THR A 34 -1.61 -8.39 5.82
C THR A 34 -1.47 -7.27 6.85
N GLN A 35 -1.16 -7.62 8.09
CA GLN A 35 -0.78 -6.67 9.14
C GLN A 35 0.74 -6.46 9.24
N ASP A 36 1.54 -7.27 8.55
CA ASP A 36 3.00 -7.33 8.70
C ASP A 36 3.75 -6.40 7.74
N ASP A 37 3.03 -5.65 6.88
CA ASP A 37 3.61 -4.69 5.96
C ASP A 37 3.63 -3.28 6.58
N PRO A 38 4.83 -2.75 6.97
CA PRO A 38 4.95 -1.42 7.57
C PRO A 38 4.47 -0.29 6.66
N PHE A 39 4.62 -0.43 5.31
CA PHE A 39 4.17 0.57 4.35
C PHE A 39 2.63 0.65 4.32
N ILE A 40 1.95 -0.50 4.26
CA ILE A 40 0.49 -0.57 4.27
C ILE A 40 -0.07 -0.06 5.61
N ASN A 41 0.57 -0.38 6.72
CA ASN A 41 0.20 0.14 8.03
C ASN A 41 0.32 1.66 8.10
N ALA A 42 1.45 2.22 7.67
CA ALA A 42 1.66 3.67 7.65
C ALA A 42 0.64 4.39 6.74
N MET A 43 0.34 3.84 5.57
CA MET A 43 -0.67 4.37 4.65
C MET A 43 -2.07 4.32 5.27
N THR A 44 -2.42 3.22 5.93
CA THR A 44 -3.72 3.05 6.60
C THR A 44 -3.89 4.01 7.78
N ASP A 45 -2.84 4.21 8.57
CA ASP A 45 -2.87 5.17 9.67
C ASP A 45 -2.99 6.62 9.17
N GLN A 46 -2.28 6.97 8.10
CA GLN A 46 -2.42 8.29 7.46
C GLN A 46 -3.83 8.49 6.86
N LEU A 47 -4.42 7.43 6.29
CA LEU A 47 -5.81 7.47 5.82
C LEU A 47 -6.77 7.79 6.98
N LYS A 48 -6.66 7.09 8.12
CA LYS A 48 -7.50 7.36 9.31
C LYS A 48 -7.36 8.80 9.78
N GLU A 49 -6.13 9.29 9.88
CA GLU A 49 -5.88 10.69 10.30
C GLU A 49 -6.52 11.70 9.35
N ASN A 50 -6.40 11.48 8.04
CA ASN A 50 -6.97 12.38 7.05
C ASN A 50 -8.51 12.34 7.05
N LEU A 51 -9.11 11.15 7.16
CA LEU A 51 -10.55 11.01 7.31
C LEU A 51 -11.05 11.71 8.58
N LYS A 52 -10.32 11.60 9.69
CA LYS A 52 -10.66 12.31 10.92
C LYS A 52 -10.64 13.84 10.77
N LYS A 53 -9.71 14.37 9.98
CA LYS A 53 -9.63 15.82 9.67
C LYS A 53 -10.79 16.31 8.79
N MET A 54 -11.46 15.40 8.07
CA MET A 54 -12.62 15.72 7.23
C MET A 54 -13.93 15.82 8.02
N GLU A 55 -13.97 15.37 9.26
CA GLU A 55 -15.16 15.47 10.12
C GLU A 55 -15.57 16.93 10.34
N THR A 56 -16.86 17.14 10.47
CA THR A 56 -17.48 18.44 10.79
C THR A 56 -18.43 18.30 11.97
N ASP A 57 -19.03 19.40 12.41
CA ASP A 57 -20.06 19.38 13.47
C ASP A 57 -21.30 18.55 13.08
N HIS A 58 -21.48 18.25 11.78
CA HIS A 58 -22.65 17.54 11.22
C HIS A 58 -22.29 16.24 10.53
N MET A 59 -21.01 15.89 10.44
CA MET A 59 -20.54 14.69 9.77
C MET A 59 -19.46 14.00 10.62
N LYS A 60 -19.69 12.74 10.94
CA LYS A 60 -18.71 11.87 11.62
C LYS A 60 -18.28 10.75 10.70
N ILE A 61 -17.01 10.36 10.77
CA ILE A 61 -16.46 9.26 9.99
C ILE A 61 -15.98 8.16 10.94
N ILE A 62 -16.55 6.98 10.80
CA ILE A 62 -16.13 5.79 11.54
C ILE A 62 -15.34 4.93 10.59
N THR A 63 -14.06 4.74 10.87
CA THR A 63 -13.16 3.91 10.07
C THR A 63 -12.86 2.61 10.82
N THR A 64 -13.25 1.48 10.24
CA THR A 64 -12.94 0.14 10.74
C THR A 64 -11.86 -0.48 9.86
N VAL A 65 -10.76 -0.94 10.47
CA VAL A 65 -9.66 -1.59 9.74
C VAL A 65 -9.55 -3.04 10.19
N LYS A 66 -9.51 -3.95 9.22
CA LYS A 66 -9.24 -5.38 9.41
C LYS A 66 -8.21 -5.84 8.39
N ASN A 67 -7.58 -6.97 8.65
CA ASN A 67 -6.61 -7.54 7.74
C ASN A 67 -7.03 -8.95 7.27
N GLY A 68 -6.64 -9.33 6.05
CA GLY A 68 -6.98 -10.60 5.42
C GLY A 68 -6.01 -11.75 5.74
N ASP A 69 -5.00 -11.53 6.58
CA ASP A 69 -4.01 -12.53 7.01
C ASP A 69 -3.40 -13.33 5.84
N ASP A 70 -3.08 -12.63 4.72
CA ASP A 70 -2.56 -13.22 3.48
C ASP A 70 -3.45 -14.32 2.87
N ASN A 71 -4.74 -14.33 3.23
CA ASN A 71 -5.73 -15.30 2.77
C ASN A 71 -6.90 -14.61 2.08
N GLN A 72 -7.08 -14.86 0.78
CA GLN A 72 -8.16 -14.25 0.00
C GLN A 72 -9.55 -14.66 0.47
N GLN A 73 -9.72 -15.89 0.99
CA GLN A 73 -11.00 -16.33 1.50
C GLN A 73 -11.38 -15.58 2.78
N ASP A 74 -10.42 -15.43 3.70
CA ASP A 74 -10.63 -14.66 4.94
C ASP A 74 -10.89 -13.20 4.63
N GLN A 75 -10.18 -12.62 3.66
CA GLN A 75 -10.45 -11.27 3.18
C GLN A 75 -11.88 -11.10 2.65
N ASN A 76 -12.37 -12.08 1.89
CA ASN A 76 -13.75 -12.06 1.38
C ASN A 76 -14.79 -12.10 2.52
N GLU A 77 -14.56 -12.90 3.56
CA GLU A 77 -15.44 -13.01 4.72
C GLU A 77 -15.44 -11.70 5.53
N ILE A 78 -14.28 -11.11 5.72
CA ILE A 78 -14.15 -9.79 6.37
C ILE A 78 -14.91 -8.71 5.61
N VAL A 79 -14.85 -8.69 4.28
CA VAL A 79 -15.62 -7.74 3.47
C VAL A 79 -17.12 -7.96 3.66
N GLU A 80 -17.59 -9.22 3.68
CA GLU A 80 -18.99 -9.56 3.94
C GLU A 80 -19.44 -9.05 5.33
N GLU A 81 -18.65 -9.29 6.38
CA GLU A 81 -18.93 -8.75 7.72
C GLU A 81 -18.99 -7.22 7.76
N MET A 82 -18.15 -6.52 7.01
CA MET A 82 -18.18 -5.06 6.93
C MET A 82 -19.43 -4.54 6.22
N ILE A 83 -19.86 -5.21 5.17
CA ILE A 83 -21.11 -4.93 4.47
C ILE A 83 -22.30 -5.11 5.43
N ASP A 84 -22.36 -6.24 6.14
CA ASP A 84 -23.40 -6.54 7.12
C ASP A 84 -23.41 -5.55 8.29
N ALA A 85 -22.24 -5.02 8.66
CA ALA A 85 -22.12 -3.96 9.67
C ALA A 85 -22.53 -2.57 9.17
N GLY A 86 -22.95 -2.44 7.91
CA GLY A 86 -23.46 -1.21 7.29
C GLY A 86 -22.37 -0.21 6.93
N CYS A 87 -21.26 -0.67 6.37
CA CYS A 87 -20.27 0.23 5.75
C CYS A 87 -20.86 0.92 4.54
N ASP A 88 -20.57 2.23 4.41
CA ASP A 88 -20.98 3.06 3.27
C ASP A 88 -19.95 3.02 2.13
N VAL A 89 -18.71 2.71 2.43
CA VAL A 89 -17.57 2.61 1.49
C VAL A 89 -16.62 1.51 1.94
N LEU A 90 -16.08 0.76 0.99
CA LEU A 90 -15.02 -0.21 1.21
C LEU A 90 -13.71 0.27 0.56
N CYS A 91 -12.61 0.22 1.31
CA CYS A 91 -11.24 0.40 0.82
C CYS A 91 -10.51 -0.94 0.95
N VAL A 92 -10.09 -1.53 -0.16
CA VAL A 92 -9.56 -2.90 -0.17
C VAL A 92 -8.16 -2.94 -0.79
N ASN A 93 -7.19 -3.40 -0.01
CA ASN A 93 -5.88 -3.81 -0.50
C ASN A 93 -5.90 -5.33 -0.67
N LEU A 94 -6.04 -5.80 -1.90
CA LEU A 94 -6.28 -7.21 -2.20
C LEU A 94 -5.15 -8.13 -1.74
N VAL A 95 -5.51 -9.31 -1.22
CA VAL A 95 -4.56 -10.41 -1.05
C VAL A 95 -4.14 -10.94 -2.43
N ASP A 96 -5.10 -11.29 -3.27
CA ASP A 96 -4.87 -11.70 -4.65
C ASP A 96 -5.53 -10.72 -5.63
N ARG A 97 -4.72 -9.96 -6.36
CA ARG A 97 -5.18 -8.98 -7.35
C ARG A 97 -6.01 -9.58 -8.49
N THR A 98 -5.92 -10.90 -8.69
CA THR A 98 -6.63 -11.63 -9.75
C THR A 98 -7.95 -12.24 -9.28
N ALA A 99 -8.29 -12.11 -7.99
CA ALA A 99 -9.47 -12.72 -7.38
C ALA A 99 -10.43 -11.73 -6.68
N PRO A 100 -10.67 -10.49 -7.21
CA PRO A 100 -11.57 -9.52 -6.58
C PRO A 100 -13.06 -9.81 -6.81
N SER A 101 -13.41 -10.77 -7.67
CA SER A 101 -14.77 -10.96 -8.20
C SER A 101 -15.83 -11.18 -7.12
N ARG A 102 -15.49 -11.86 -5.99
CA ARG A 102 -16.44 -12.06 -4.89
C ARG A 102 -16.72 -10.75 -4.17
N ILE A 103 -15.67 -9.96 -3.87
CA ILE A 103 -15.78 -8.64 -3.24
C ILE A 103 -16.63 -7.72 -4.12
N ILE A 104 -16.33 -7.63 -5.42
CA ILE A 104 -17.06 -6.80 -6.38
C ILE A 104 -18.55 -7.16 -6.40
N ARG A 105 -18.87 -8.45 -6.44
CA ARG A 105 -20.25 -8.92 -6.49
C ARG A 105 -21.01 -8.57 -5.22
N MET A 106 -20.44 -8.80 -4.03
CA MET A 106 -21.09 -8.46 -2.76
C MET A 106 -21.32 -6.97 -2.62
N ALA A 107 -20.32 -6.15 -2.88
CA ALA A 107 -20.44 -4.70 -2.82
C ALA A 107 -21.44 -4.14 -3.83
N LYS A 108 -21.48 -4.69 -5.06
CA LYS A 108 -22.45 -4.31 -6.09
C LYS A 108 -23.90 -4.65 -5.70
N GLN A 109 -24.14 -5.77 -5.03
CA GLN A 109 -25.47 -6.16 -4.57
C GLN A 109 -26.05 -5.17 -3.55
N GLU A 110 -25.18 -4.63 -2.69
CA GLU A 110 -25.55 -3.67 -1.64
C GLU A 110 -25.29 -2.21 -2.04
N ASP A 111 -24.92 -1.97 -3.30
CA ASP A 111 -24.65 -0.64 -3.89
C ASP A 111 -23.51 0.13 -3.18
N ILE A 112 -22.56 -0.57 -2.52
CA ILE A 112 -21.46 -0.01 -1.76
C ILE A 112 -20.23 0.18 -2.64
N PRO A 113 -19.74 1.43 -2.86
CA PRO A 113 -18.55 1.68 -3.67
C PRO A 113 -17.30 1.03 -3.07
N VAL A 114 -16.41 0.52 -3.95
CA VAL A 114 -15.14 -0.09 -3.57
C VAL A 114 -13.99 0.71 -4.16
N LEU A 115 -13.08 1.15 -3.28
CA LEU A 115 -11.78 1.70 -3.64
C LEU A 115 -10.71 0.64 -3.40
N PHE A 116 -10.22 0.04 -4.46
CA PHE A 116 -8.99 -0.79 -4.38
C PHE A 116 -7.77 0.12 -4.27
N PHE A 117 -6.80 -0.27 -3.46
CA PHE A 117 -5.58 0.52 -3.29
C PHE A 117 -4.33 -0.34 -3.25
N ASN A 118 -3.20 0.21 -3.66
CA ASN A 118 -1.88 -0.42 -3.78
C ASN A 118 -1.84 -1.58 -4.78
N ARG A 119 -2.48 -2.73 -4.51
CA ARG A 119 -2.51 -3.88 -5.43
C ARG A 119 -3.62 -3.68 -6.46
N GLU A 120 -3.23 -3.38 -7.70
CA GLU A 120 -4.14 -3.09 -8.80
C GLU A 120 -4.89 -4.34 -9.26
N PRO A 121 -6.23 -4.38 -9.21
CA PRO A 121 -7.01 -5.44 -9.87
C PRO A 121 -6.72 -5.49 -11.37
N VAL A 122 -7.02 -6.60 -12.03
CA VAL A 122 -6.94 -6.61 -13.49
C VAL A 122 -8.00 -5.67 -14.07
N ARG A 123 -7.69 -5.06 -15.20
CA ARG A 123 -8.52 -4.00 -15.79
C ARG A 123 -9.96 -4.44 -16.04
N GLU A 124 -10.14 -5.68 -16.45
CA GLU A 124 -11.45 -6.27 -16.72
C GLU A 124 -12.33 -6.33 -15.47
N ASP A 125 -11.73 -6.53 -14.30
CA ASP A 125 -12.47 -6.53 -13.04
C ASP A 125 -12.94 -5.11 -12.66
N LEU A 126 -12.10 -4.10 -12.85
CA LEU A 126 -12.47 -2.70 -12.59
C LEU A 126 -13.58 -2.19 -13.51
N MET A 127 -13.75 -2.80 -14.68
CA MET A 127 -14.79 -2.43 -15.64
C MET A 127 -16.15 -3.09 -15.36
N GLN A 128 -16.27 -3.98 -14.38
CA GLN A 128 -17.52 -4.71 -14.09
C GLN A 128 -18.62 -3.83 -13.48
N TRP A 129 -18.24 -2.68 -12.92
CA TRP A 129 -19.20 -1.79 -12.27
C TRP A 129 -18.63 -0.37 -12.14
N GLU A 130 -19.48 0.65 -12.24
CA GLU A 130 -19.11 2.07 -12.23
C GLU A 130 -18.64 2.62 -10.87
N LYS A 131 -18.93 1.90 -9.76
CA LYS A 131 -18.49 2.30 -8.41
C LYS A 131 -17.24 1.56 -7.94
N LEU A 132 -16.45 1.05 -8.88
CA LEU A 132 -15.13 0.49 -8.62
C LEU A 132 -14.05 1.52 -8.96
N TYR A 133 -13.18 1.75 -8.02
CA TYR A 133 -12.07 2.70 -8.14
C TYR A 133 -10.76 2.03 -7.79
N TYR A 134 -9.68 2.55 -8.35
CA TYR A 134 -8.33 2.14 -7.96
C TYR A 134 -7.45 3.36 -7.73
N ILE A 135 -6.61 3.28 -6.69
CA ILE A 135 -5.55 4.22 -6.43
C ILE A 135 -4.26 3.47 -6.11
N GLY A 136 -3.20 3.81 -6.83
CA GLY A 136 -1.87 3.23 -6.68
C GLY A 136 -0.79 4.15 -7.20
N CYS A 137 0.47 3.68 -7.17
CA CYS A 137 1.59 4.39 -7.77
C CYS A 137 1.83 3.92 -9.21
N ASP A 138 2.53 4.74 -9.97
CA ASP A 138 3.11 4.35 -11.25
C ASP A 138 4.41 3.59 -10.99
N ALA A 139 4.33 2.26 -11.05
CA ALA A 139 5.46 1.39 -10.75
C ALA A 139 6.54 1.42 -11.84
N GLU A 140 6.17 1.68 -13.10
CA GLU A 140 7.09 1.90 -14.20
C GLU A 140 7.93 3.15 -13.94
N GLN A 141 7.28 4.28 -13.66
CA GLN A 141 7.95 5.53 -13.30
C GLN A 141 8.90 5.33 -12.11
N SER A 142 8.47 4.58 -11.10
CA SER A 142 9.29 4.27 -9.91
C SER A 142 10.58 3.52 -10.28
N GLY A 143 10.47 2.51 -11.15
CA GLY A 143 11.63 1.77 -11.66
C GLY A 143 12.56 2.65 -12.49
N ILE A 144 12.01 3.47 -13.38
CA ILE A 144 12.79 4.43 -14.20
C ILE A 144 13.57 5.38 -13.30
N MET A 145 12.92 6.02 -12.34
CA MET A 145 13.57 6.96 -11.42
C MET A 145 14.69 6.30 -10.62
N GLN A 146 14.48 5.07 -10.13
CA GLN A 146 15.53 4.30 -9.46
C GLN A 146 16.72 4.05 -10.38
N GLY A 147 16.48 3.63 -11.61
CA GLY A 147 17.53 3.40 -12.60
C GLY A 147 18.31 4.66 -12.95
N GLU A 148 17.63 5.80 -13.11
CA GLU A 148 18.26 7.10 -13.40
C GLU A 148 19.17 7.57 -12.25
N ILE A 149 18.69 7.50 -11.00
CA ILE A 149 19.46 7.88 -9.81
C ILE A 149 20.71 7.02 -9.68
N VAL A 150 20.58 5.70 -9.86
CA VAL A 150 21.70 4.76 -9.75
C VAL A 150 22.68 4.96 -10.91
N ALA A 151 22.21 5.19 -12.15
CA ALA A 151 23.07 5.44 -13.30
C ALA A 151 23.89 6.73 -13.12
N ASP A 152 23.25 7.81 -12.64
CA ASP A 152 23.93 9.05 -12.35
C ASP A 152 25.01 8.87 -11.27
N TYR A 153 24.69 8.14 -10.20
CA TYR A 153 25.63 7.82 -9.15
C TYR A 153 26.85 7.06 -9.71
N ILE A 154 26.65 5.97 -10.46
CA ILE A 154 27.74 5.15 -11.01
C ILE A 154 28.62 5.98 -11.97
N LYS A 155 28.03 6.83 -12.82
CA LYS A 155 28.80 7.71 -13.73
C LYS A 155 29.71 8.70 -13.00
N ASN A 156 29.29 9.16 -11.83
CA ASN A 156 30.06 10.08 -11.00
C ASN A 156 31.00 9.38 -10.01
N HIS A 157 30.87 8.05 -9.82
CA HIS A 157 31.60 7.22 -8.86
C HIS A 157 32.15 5.97 -9.55
N PRO A 158 33.20 6.08 -10.38
CA PRO A 158 33.76 4.93 -11.10
C PRO A 158 34.34 3.83 -10.16
N GLU A 159 34.58 4.15 -8.90
CA GLU A 159 34.99 3.19 -7.87
C GLU A 159 33.91 2.17 -7.49
N VAL A 160 32.68 2.32 -7.96
CA VAL A 160 31.62 1.32 -7.82
C VAL A 160 31.98 0.02 -8.56
N ASP A 161 32.61 0.14 -9.74
CA ASP A 161 33.26 -0.99 -10.45
C ASP A 161 34.58 -1.33 -9.74
N LYS A 162 34.49 -2.14 -8.69
CA LYS A 162 35.61 -2.47 -7.80
C LYS A 162 36.68 -3.29 -8.50
N ASN A 163 36.25 -4.18 -9.38
CA ASN A 163 37.17 -5.10 -10.09
C ASN A 163 37.69 -4.53 -11.42
N GLN A 164 37.18 -3.37 -11.84
CA GLN A 164 37.54 -2.62 -13.05
C GLN A 164 37.37 -3.41 -14.36
N ASP A 165 36.33 -4.27 -14.43
CA ASP A 165 36.04 -5.06 -15.62
C ASP A 165 35.08 -4.36 -16.60
N GLY A 166 34.60 -3.17 -16.26
CA GLY A 166 33.68 -2.37 -17.05
C GLY A 166 32.23 -2.82 -16.96
N LYS A 167 31.91 -3.61 -15.95
CA LYS A 167 30.54 -4.03 -15.60
C LYS A 167 30.26 -3.74 -14.14
N ILE A 168 28.98 -3.70 -13.79
CA ILE A 168 28.53 -3.60 -12.41
C ILE A 168 27.83 -4.91 -12.01
N GLN A 169 28.43 -5.62 -11.10
CA GLN A 169 27.92 -6.88 -10.57
C GLN A 169 26.80 -6.61 -9.55
N TYR A 170 25.58 -7.04 -9.89
CA TYR A 170 24.44 -6.67 -9.06
C TYR A 170 23.61 -7.85 -8.55
N ILE A 171 22.96 -7.60 -7.41
CA ILE A 171 21.92 -8.43 -6.83
C ILE A 171 20.60 -7.67 -6.95
N LEU A 172 19.53 -8.40 -7.22
CA LEU A 172 18.17 -7.86 -7.22
C LEU A 172 17.34 -8.52 -6.11
N LEU A 173 16.74 -7.68 -5.27
CA LEU A 173 15.76 -8.07 -4.26
C LEU A 173 14.38 -7.62 -4.74
N GLU A 174 13.59 -8.57 -5.21
CA GLU A 174 12.22 -8.33 -5.66
C GLU A 174 11.24 -8.52 -4.51
N GLY A 175 10.12 -7.81 -4.57
CA GLY A 175 9.01 -7.98 -3.64
C GLY A 175 8.39 -9.36 -3.72
N GLU A 176 7.07 -9.43 -3.74
CA GLU A 176 6.32 -10.68 -3.82
C GLU A 176 6.26 -11.19 -5.27
N ALA A 177 6.43 -12.49 -5.44
CA ALA A 177 6.34 -13.13 -6.74
C ALA A 177 4.96 -12.91 -7.39
N GLY A 178 4.95 -12.42 -8.63
CA GLY A 178 3.71 -12.13 -9.36
C GLY A 178 3.04 -10.79 -9.02
N HIS A 179 3.60 -10.03 -8.09
CA HIS A 179 3.12 -8.68 -7.80
C HIS A 179 3.48 -7.73 -8.95
N GLN A 180 2.47 -7.07 -9.53
CA GLN A 180 2.65 -6.22 -10.72
C GLN A 180 3.70 -5.11 -10.51
N ASP A 181 3.62 -4.42 -9.36
CA ASP A 181 4.58 -3.36 -9.05
C ASP A 181 6.01 -3.88 -8.86
N ALA A 182 6.17 -5.07 -8.28
CA ALA A 182 7.49 -5.68 -8.12
C ALA A 182 8.13 -5.96 -9.47
N ILE A 183 7.38 -6.60 -10.36
CA ILE A 183 7.80 -6.90 -11.73
C ILE A 183 8.17 -5.60 -12.47
N SER A 184 7.28 -4.60 -12.46
CA SER A 184 7.52 -3.32 -13.15
C SER A 184 8.75 -2.58 -12.60
N ARG A 185 8.88 -2.45 -11.27
CA ARG A 185 10.05 -1.80 -10.65
C ARG A 185 11.34 -2.53 -10.98
N THR A 186 11.32 -3.86 -10.97
CA THR A 186 12.47 -4.70 -11.35
C THR A 186 12.87 -4.46 -12.80
N ASP A 187 11.93 -4.61 -13.73
CA ASP A 187 12.21 -4.54 -15.15
C ASP A 187 12.69 -3.14 -15.57
N TYR A 188 11.97 -2.10 -15.12
CA TYR A 188 12.29 -0.74 -15.53
C TYR A 188 13.54 -0.17 -14.87
N SER A 189 13.90 -0.57 -13.64
CA SER A 189 15.17 -0.16 -13.04
C SER A 189 16.37 -0.73 -13.79
N VAL A 190 16.35 -2.02 -14.11
CA VAL A 190 17.41 -2.68 -14.88
C VAL A 190 17.47 -2.16 -16.31
N LYS A 191 16.32 -2.03 -16.97
CA LYS A 191 16.22 -1.50 -18.33
C LYS A 191 16.79 -0.08 -18.43
N THR A 192 16.42 0.80 -17.51
CA THR A 192 16.92 2.17 -17.47
C THR A 192 18.43 2.23 -17.28
N LEU A 193 18.99 1.42 -16.39
CA LEU A 193 20.45 1.33 -16.21
C LEU A 193 21.15 0.95 -17.51
N LEU A 194 20.65 -0.05 -18.24
CA LEU A 194 21.19 -0.48 -19.53
C LEU A 194 21.07 0.62 -20.58
N GLU A 195 19.92 1.30 -20.67
CA GLU A 195 19.67 2.41 -21.60
C GLU A 195 20.57 3.62 -21.29
N GLN A 196 20.93 3.81 -20.01
CA GLN A 196 21.90 4.82 -19.56
C GLN A 196 23.36 4.44 -19.82
N GLY A 197 23.60 3.27 -20.42
CA GLY A 197 24.94 2.80 -20.80
C GLY A 197 25.72 2.12 -19.67
N ILE A 198 25.06 1.72 -18.58
CA ILE A 198 25.68 0.95 -17.51
C ILE A 198 25.65 -0.55 -17.91
N ASN A 199 26.82 -1.15 -18.04
CA ASN A 199 26.92 -2.59 -18.29
C ASN A 199 26.65 -3.34 -16.97
N LEU A 200 25.71 -4.26 -16.98
CA LEU A 200 25.27 -4.99 -15.80
C LEU A 200 25.59 -6.48 -15.90
N GLU A 201 26.06 -7.06 -14.79
CA GLU A 201 26.22 -8.48 -14.62
C GLU A 201 25.43 -8.97 -13.41
N LYS A 202 24.36 -9.74 -13.62
CA LYS A 202 23.49 -10.22 -12.54
C LYS A 202 24.12 -11.40 -11.81
N LEU A 203 24.47 -11.19 -10.54
CA LEU A 203 24.97 -12.27 -9.66
C LEU A 203 23.81 -13.10 -9.10
N SER A 204 22.72 -12.45 -8.67
CA SER A 204 21.57 -13.13 -8.10
C SER A 204 20.28 -12.31 -8.25
N TYR A 205 19.17 -13.04 -8.17
CA TYR A 205 17.82 -12.52 -8.14
C TYR A 205 17.04 -13.27 -7.06
N GLN A 206 16.46 -12.56 -6.10
CA GLN A 206 15.81 -13.15 -4.94
C GLN A 206 14.48 -12.44 -4.63
N PHE A 207 13.45 -13.21 -4.30
CA PHE A 207 12.24 -12.67 -3.69
C PHE A 207 12.46 -12.48 -2.19
N ALA A 208 12.07 -11.34 -1.66
CA ALA A 208 12.14 -11.03 -0.24
C ALA A 208 10.82 -10.47 0.32
N ASP A 209 9.73 -10.58 -0.45
CA ASP A 209 8.32 -10.42 -0.07
C ASP A 209 8.06 -9.14 0.74
N TRP A 210 8.65 -8.01 0.31
CA TRP A 210 8.55 -6.69 0.94
C TRP A 210 9.08 -6.64 2.39
N ASN A 211 9.68 -7.74 2.87
CA ASN A 211 10.00 -7.98 4.27
C ASN A 211 11.49 -7.79 4.56
N ARG A 212 11.80 -6.95 5.56
CA ARG A 212 13.17 -6.64 6.00
C ARG A 212 13.93 -7.88 6.43
N GLY A 213 13.35 -8.72 7.29
CA GLY A 213 14.02 -9.92 7.81
C GLY A 213 14.29 -10.96 6.73
N GLN A 214 13.38 -11.10 5.75
CA GLN A 214 13.64 -11.94 4.59
C GLN A 214 14.82 -11.40 3.76
N ALA A 215 14.86 -10.09 3.50
CA ALA A 215 15.95 -9.45 2.79
C ALA A 215 17.27 -9.62 3.54
N GLU A 216 17.30 -9.45 4.86
CA GLU A 216 18.47 -9.73 5.71
C GLU A 216 18.96 -11.16 5.54
N ASN A 217 18.07 -12.14 5.62
CA ASN A 217 18.42 -13.57 5.47
C ASN A 217 18.94 -13.89 4.06
N ARG A 218 18.33 -13.33 3.00
CA ARG A 218 18.80 -13.49 1.62
C ARG A 218 20.18 -12.86 1.46
N MET A 219 20.33 -11.61 1.90
CA MET A 219 21.56 -10.85 1.75
C MET A 219 22.73 -11.46 2.51
N SER A 220 22.54 -12.00 3.72
CA SER A 220 23.57 -12.73 4.48
C SER A 220 24.17 -13.86 3.65
N ARG A 221 23.32 -14.70 3.06
CA ARG A 221 23.78 -15.83 2.22
C ARG A 221 24.48 -15.36 0.94
N LEU A 222 24.01 -14.26 0.35
CA LEU A 222 24.60 -13.71 -0.87
C LEU A 222 25.97 -13.09 -0.60
N ILE A 223 26.15 -12.44 0.55
CA ILE A 223 27.48 -11.94 0.98
C ILE A 223 28.42 -13.10 1.25
N GLU A 224 27.99 -14.17 1.90
CA GLU A 224 28.82 -15.40 2.07
C GLU A 224 29.24 -16.00 0.74
N GLN A 225 28.34 -15.96 -0.28
CA GLN A 225 28.60 -16.56 -1.59
C GLN A 225 29.44 -15.69 -2.52
N TYR A 226 29.17 -14.39 -2.56
CA TYR A 226 29.75 -13.48 -3.55
C TYR A 226 30.74 -12.47 -2.95
N GLY A 227 30.61 -12.14 -1.67
CA GLY A 227 31.50 -11.23 -0.95
C GLY A 227 31.65 -9.88 -1.64
N GLU A 228 32.89 -9.49 -1.85
CA GLU A 228 33.25 -8.21 -2.47
C GLU A 228 32.89 -8.09 -3.96
N LYS A 229 32.46 -9.20 -4.60
CA LYS A 229 31.94 -9.12 -5.97
C LYS A 229 30.61 -8.38 -6.09
N ILE A 230 29.93 -8.17 -4.96
CA ILE A 230 28.67 -7.40 -4.97
C ILE A 230 29.02 -5.91 -5.04
N GLU A 231 28.59 -5.25 -6.10
CA GLU A 231 28.86 -3.83 -6.35
C GLU A 231 27.58 -3.01 -6.26
N LEU A 232 26.42 -3.62 -6.55
CA LEU A 232 25.13 -2.97 -6.50
C LEU A 232 24.07 -3.93 -5.95
N VAL A 233 23.17 -3.41 -5.13
CA VAL A 233 21.93 -4.08 -4.73
C VAL A 233 20.75 -3.22 -5.17
N ILE A 234 19.90 -3.75 -6.03
CA ILE A 234 18.63 -3.14 -6.45
C ILE A 234 17.52 -3.77 -5.61
N SER A 235 16.72 -2.94 -4.94
CA SER A 235 15.62 -3.39 -4.08
C SER A 235 14.32 -2.68 -4.47
N ASN A 236 13.21 -3.41 -4.49
CA ASN A 236 11.92 -2.84 -4.89
C ASN A 236 11.26 -1.95 -3.82
N ASN A 237 11.65 -2.05 -2.53
CA ASN A 237 11.16 -1.17 -1.48
C ASN A 237 12.23 -0.87 -0.41
N ASP A 238 11.91 0.06 0.48
CA ASP A 238 12.79 0.55 1.54
C ASP A 238 13.06 -0.52 2.61
N GLU A 239 12.06 -1.30 3.01
CA GLU A 239 12.21 -2.31 4.05
C GLU A 239 13.22 -3.39 3.64
N MET A 240 13.14 -3.89 2.41
CA MET A 240 14.12 -4.85 1.91
C MET A 240 15.51 -4.21 1.73
N ALA A 241 15.57 -2.95 1.28
CA ALA A 241 16.83 -2.20 1.18
C ALA A 241 17.49 -2.03 2.54
N LEU A 242 16.71 -1.66 3.57
CA LEU A 242 17.21 -1.53 4.95
C LEU A 242 17.70 -2.87 5.50
N GLY A 243 17.02 -3.97 5.16
CA GLY A 243 17.48 -5.32 5.51
C GLY A 243 18.84 -5.64 4.88
N ALA A 244 19.02 -5.35 3.59
CA ALA A 244 20.29 -5.54 2.89
C ALA A 244 21.42 -4.67 3.48
N VAL A 245 21.14 -3.42 3.80
CA VAL A 245 22.10 -2.49 4.41
C VAL A 245 22.53 -2.97 5.79
N ALA A 246 21.59 -3.42 6.64
CA ALA A 246 21.90 -3.88 8.00
C ALA A 246 22.93 -5.01 8.00
N VAL A 247 22.78 -5.97 7.10
CA VAL A 247 23.70 -7.09 6.94
C VAL A 247 25.05 -6.66 6.34
N SER A 248 25.01 -5.81 5.30
CA SER A 248 26.23 -5.30 4.67
C SER A 248 27.11 -4.55 5.66
N TYR A 249 26.51 -3.77 6.56
CA TYR A 249 27.24 -3.05 7.61
C TYR A 249 27.94 -3.97 8.60
N THR A 250 27.37 -5.12 8.91
CA THR A 250 27.93 -6.07 9.88
C THR A 250 29.03 -6.93 9.27
N HIS A 251 28.93 -7.30 8.00
CA HIS A 251 29.86 -8.21 7.33
C HIS A 251 31.00 -7.53 6.60
N LEU A 252 30.83 -6.30 6.10
CA LEU A 252 31.88 -5.58 5.36
C LEU A 252 32.82 -4.74 6.27
N ARG A 253 32.55 -4.66 7.57
CA ARG A 253 33.39 -3.99 8.57
C ARG A 253 34.20 -4.95 9.45
N ALA A 254 34.01 -6.24 9.29
CA ALA A 254 34.80 -7.28 9.99
C ALA A 254 35.97 -7.72 9.11
#